data_919304ce9b1d5d0c71bae00673ceab95
#
_entry.id   919304ce9b1d5d0c71bae00673ceab95
#
_cell.length_a   1.000
_cell.length_b   1.000
_cell.length_c   1.000
_cell.angle_alpha   90.00
_cell.angle_beta   90.00
_cell.angle_gamma   90.00
#
_symmetry.space_group_name_H-M   'P 1'
#
loop_
_entity.id
_entity.type
_entity.pdbx_description
1 polymer ?
#
loop_
_entity_poly.entity_id
_entity_poly.type
_entity_poly.pdbx_seq_one_letter_code
_entity_poly.pdbx_strand_id
1 'polypeptide(L)'
;SFEALKLSELKIGEKDLGVRTWLKPQAVKDGWQHGGGSTWGWWPYDARTNLVYYGTGNPSVWNPDVRPGDNKWSMTIFARDMDSGVAKWGYQMTPHDEWDYDGINEVILFDKGGKTYAWHHDRNGFAYTFNAANGSLVAAEKVHPFVNWATSVDMKSGIPQKLATASTHQDYNAKGVCPAALGTKDQQPAAYSPKTGLMYSPLNHVCMTYEPVESKYTAGQPWVGATLTM
;
A
#
# COMPACT_ATOMS: atom_id res chain seq x y z
N SER A 1 9.10 4.12 4.71
CA SER A 1 10.47 4.60 4.49
C SER A 1 10.95 4.16 3.13
N PHE A 2 11.44 5.10 2.34
CA PHE A 2 12.16 4.81 1.12
C PHE A 2 13.51 4.20 1.51
N GLU A 3 13.60 2.89 1.47
CA GLU A 3 14.88 2.20 1.44
C GLU A 3 15.09 1.77 -0.01
N ALA A 4 16.14 2.29 -0.64
CA ALA A 4 16.63 1.70 -1.87
C ALA A 4 17.00 0.27 -1.54
N LEU A 5 16.14 -0.69 -1.95
CA LEU A 5 16.33 -2.10 -1.66
C LEU A 5 17.62 -2.55 -2.35
N LYS A 6 18.66 -2.79 -1.57
CA LYS A 6 19.81 -3.51 -2.09
C LYS A 6 19.38 -4.94 -2.35
N LEU A 7 19.66 -5.47 -3.52
CA LEU A 7 19.31 -6.83 -3.95
C LEU A 7 19.70 -7.91 -2.93
N SER A 8 20.75 -7.67 -2.15
CA SER A 8 21.21 -8.54 -1.06
C SER A 8 20.25 -8.60 0.14
N GLU A 9 19.30 -7.67 0.25
CA GLU A 9 18.39 -7.53 1.39
C GLU A 9 17.02 -8.17 1.12
N LEU A 10 16.77 -8.61 -0.11
CA LEU A 10 15.52 -9.28 -0.54
C LEU A 10 15.58 -10.82 -0.45
N LYS A 11 16.53 -11.37 0.27
CA LYS A 11 16.58 -12.82 0.48
C LYS A 11 15.45 -13.25 1.41
N ILE A 12 14.63 -14.18 0.94
CA ILE A 12 13.60 -14.84 1.75
C ILE A 12 14.27 -15.53 2.94
N GLY A 13 13.85 -15.21 4.16
CA GLY A 13 14.35 -15.81 5.40
C GLY A 13 14.44 -14.81 6.56
N GLU A 14 15.00 -15.25 7.69
CA GLU A 14 15.12 -14.44 8.94
C GLU A 14 15.88 -13.11 8.79
N LYS A 15 16.63 -12.95 7.70
CA LYS A 15 17.37 -11.73 7.36
C LYS A 15 16.60 -10.79 6.44
N ASP A 16 15.40 -11.19 5.97
CA ASP A 16 14.55 -10.35 5.15
C ASP A 16 14.08 -9.13 5.95
N LEU A 17 14.25 -7.95 5.39
CA LEU A 17 13.76 -6.70 6.01
C LEU A 17 12.25 -6.75 6.27
N GLY A 18 11.48 -7.40 5.40
CA GLY A 18 10.05 -7.61 5.58
C GLY A 18 9.74 -8.36 6.87
N VAL A 19 10.38 -9.49 7.11
CA VAL A 19 10.19 -10.33 8.30
C VAL A 19 10.45 -9.53 9.59
N ARG A 20 11.48 -8.70 9.62
CA ARG A 20 11.84 -7.89 10.80
C ARG A 20 10.81 -6.83 11.18
N THR A 21 9.89 -6.53 10.30
CA THR A 21 8.83 -5.54 10.54
C THR A 21 7.52 -6.15 11.03
N TRP A 22 7.50 -7.46 11.25
CA TRP A 22 6.41 -8.19 11.91
C TRP A 22 6.87 -8.55 13.32
N LEU A 23 6.49 -7.74 14.30
CA LEU A 23 7.13 -7.78 15.62
C LEU A 23 6.62 -8.85 16.58
N LYS A 24 5.54 -9.59 16.24
CA LYS A 24 5.09 -10.76 17.00
C LYS A 24 5.65 -12.05 16.37
N PRO A 25 6.32 -12.92 17.17
CA PRO A 25 6.89 -14.17 16.67
C PRO A 25 5.89 -15.08 15.94
N GLN A 26 4.65 -15.17 16.41
CA GLN A 26 3.59 -15.95 15.78
C GLN A 26 3.21 -15.39 14.41
N ALA A 27 3.13 -14.06 14.27
CA ALA A 27 2.84 -13.43 12.99
C ALA A 27 3.94 -13.74 11.93
N VAL A 28 5.17 -13.92 12.37
CA VAL A 28 6.30 -14.30 11.49
C VAL A 28 6.27 -15.79 11.14
N LYS A 29 6.10 -16.64 12.16
CA LYS A 29 6.20 -18.10 12.00
C LYS A 29 5.10 -18.68 11.11
N ASP A 30 3.86 -18.27 11.33
CA ASP A 30 2.68 -18.86 10.71
C ASP A 30 1.91 -17.85 9.82
N GLY A 31 2.38 -16.61 9.70
CA GLY A 31 1.69 -15.52 8.99
C GLY A 31 1.35 -15.84 7.54
N TRP A 32 2.21 -16.57 6.83
CA TRP A 32 1.97 -17.00 5.46
C TRP A 32 0.73 -17.89 5.29
N GLN A 33 0.30 -18.57 6.36
CA GLN A 33 -0.90 -19.41 6.36
C GLN A 33 -2.19 -18.59 6.53
N HIS A 34 -2.07 -17.36 7.02
CA HIS A 34 -3.21 -16.54 7.39
C HIS A 34 -3.62 -15.55 6.29
N GLY A 35 -2.85 -15.46 5.21
CA GLY A 35 -3.10 -14.56 4.09
C GLY A 35 -2.52 -13.16 4.29
N GLY A 36 -2.96 -12.22 3.45
CA GLY A 36 -2.47 -10.85 3.40
C GLY A 36 -1.30 -10.62 2.44
N GLY A 37 -1.08 -9.37 2.05
CA GLY A 37 0.00 -8.97 1.13
C GLY A 37 -0.10 -9.57 -0.27
N SER A 38 -1.25 -10.09 -0.66
CA SER A 38 -1.45 -10.72 -1.97
C SER A 38 -1.33 -9.71 -3.10
N THR A 39 -0.89 -10.18 -4.26
CA THR A 39 -0.80 -9.36 -5.48
C THR A 39 -2.01 -9.64 -6.37
N TRP A 40 -2.85 -8.66 -6.52
CA TRP A 40 -4.00 -8.68 -7.42
C TRP A 40 -4.15 -7.28 -8.02
N GLY A 41 -4.81 -7.12 -9.15
CA GLY A 41 -4.91 -5.85 -9.86
C GLY A 41 -4.08 -5.81 -11.14
N TRP A 42 -3.55 -4.68 -11.53
CA TRP A 42 -2.97 -4.41 -12.84
C TRP A 42 -1.45 -4.33 -12.79
N TRP A 43 -0.79 -4.98 -13.75
CA TRP A 43 0.67 -5.11 -13.79
C TRP A 43 1.23 -4.53 -15.09
N PRO A 44 1.48 -3.20 -15.16
CA PRO A 44 2.09 -2.62 -16.33
C PRO A 44 3.57 -3.04 -16.47
N TYR A 45 3.99 -3.18 -17.71
CA TYR A 45 5.35 -3.54 -18.09
C TYR A 45 6.00 -2.44 -18.94
N ASP A 46 7.21 -2.04 -18.58
CA ASP A 46 8.05 -1.14 -19.37
C ASP A 46 9.17 -1.91 -20.07
N ALA A 47 9.00 -2.12 -21.38
CA ALA A 47 9.98 -2.84 -22.21
C ALA A 47 11.36 -2.15 -22.30
N ARG A 48 11.42 -0.85 -22.05
CA ARG A 48 12.70 -0.08 -22.11
C ARG A 48 13.61 -0.39 -20.93
N THR A 49 13.04 -0.66 -19.80
CA THR A 49 13.74 -0.95 -18.54
C THR A 49 13.65 -2.41 -18.14
N ASN A 50 12.85 -3.20 -18.84
CA ASN A 50 12.50 -4.58 -18.51
C ASN A 50 11.90 -4.73 -17.11
N LEU A 51 11.10 -3.74 -16.68
CA LEU A 51 10.49 -3.74 -15.37
C LEU A 51 8.98 -3.96 -15.45
N VAL A 52 8.47 -4.82 -14.58
CA VAL A 52 7.05 -4.96 -14.26
C VAL A 52 6.77 -4.26 -12.93
N TYR A 53 5.65 -3.52 -12.88
CA TYR A 53 5.22 -2.81 -11.67
C TYR A 53 3.94 -3.44 -11.15
N TYR A 54 3.82 -3.56 -9.83
CA TYR A 54 2.61 -4.07 -9.20
C TYR A 54 2.54 -3.67 -7.73
N GLY A 55 1.33 -3.71 -7.17
CA GLY A 55 1.08 -3.48 -5.78
C GLY A 55 0.79 -4.75 -4.99
N THR A 56 0.97 -4.68 -3.68
CA THR A 56 0.55 -5.69 -2.72
C THR A 56 -0.59 -5.19 -1.87
N GLY A 57 -1.49 -6.08 -1.50
CA GLY A 57 -2.65 -5.79 -0.66
C GLY A 57 -2.32 -5.62 0.81
N ASN A 58 -3.37 -5.52 1.61
CA ASN A 58 -3.32 -5.32 3.04
C ASN A 58 -2.61 -6.48 3.79
N PRO A 59 -2.17 -6.27 5.04
CA PRO A 59 -1.47 -7.29 5.82
C PRO A 59 -2.39 -8.35 6.45
N SER A 60 -3.60 -8.56 5.94
CA SER A 60 -4.64 -9.48 6.43
C SER A 60 -5.51 -8.87 7.53
N VAL A 61 -5.68 -9.55 8.68
CA VAL A 61 -6.65 -9.16 9.72
C VAL A 61 -6.60 -7.66 10.06
N TRP A 62 -7.79 -7.03 10.14
CA TRP A 62 -7.91 -5.58 10.33
C TRP A 62 -7.72 -5.14 11.79
N ASN A 63 -7.59 -6.09 12.72
CA ASN A 63 -7.12 -5.78 14.05
C ASN A 63 -5.59 -5.64 14.04
N PRO A 64 -5.04 -4.41 14.11
CA PRO A 64 -3.61 -4.18 13.99
C PRO A 64 -2.81 -4.69 15.19
N ASP A 65 -3.45 -4.88 16.36
CA ASP A 65 -2.80 -5.30 17.59
C ASP A 65 -2.22 -6.71 17.52
N VAL A 66 -2.76 -7.54 16.60
CA VAL A 66 -2.24 -8.91 16.41
C VAL A 66 -1.00 -8.96 15.52
N ARG A 67 -0.67 -7.87 14.83
CA ARG A 67 0.44 -7.78 13.88
C ARG A 67 1.24 -6.47 13.98
N PRO A 68 1.78 -6.12 15.14
CA PRO A 68 2.53 -4.88 15.34
C PRO A 68 3.75 -4.79 14.41
N GLY A 69 4.17 -3.56 14.11
CA GLY A 69 5.25 -3.23 13.18
C GLY A 69 4.73 -2.82 11.81
N ASP A 70 5.62 -2.43 10.90
CA ASP A 70 5.26 -1.89 9.59
C ASP A 70 4.60 -2.91 8.65
N ASN A 71 4.69 -4.21 8.96
CA ASN A 71 4.14 -5.31 8.16
C ASN A 71 4.59 -5.29 6.69
N LYS A 72 5.87 -5.03 6.44
CA LYS A 72 6.44 -5.12 5.09
C LYS A 72 6.36 -6.58 4.60
N TRP A 73 6.03 -6.85 3.37
CA TRP A 73 5.82 -5.93 2.26
C TRP A 73 4.34 -5.88 1.84
N SER A 74 3.45 -5.70 2.77
CA SER A 74 2.07 -5.30 2.46
C SER A 74 2.03 -3.82 2.04
N MET A 75 0.99 -3.40 1.35
CA MET A 75 0.77 -2.00 0.94
C MET A 75 1.93 -1.40 0.15
N THR A 76 2.57 -2.20 -0.69
CA THR A 76 3.85 -1.84 -1.33
C THR A 76 3.73 -1.89 -2.84
N ILE A 77 4.20 -0.83 -3.52
CA ILE A 77 4.48 -0.87 -4.96
C ILE A 77 5.90 -1.41 -5.17
N PHE A 78 6.01 -2.41 -6.03
CA PHE A 78 7.28 -2.96 -6.49
C PHE A 78 7.53 -2.64 -7.96
N ALA A 79 8.80 -2.46 -8.31
CA ALA A 79 9.29 -2.61 -9.67
C ALA A 79 10.27 -3.79 -9.70
N ARG A 80 9.95 -4.81 -10.50
CA ARG A 80 10.77 -6.02 -10.62
C ARG A 80 11.26 -6.21 -12.03
N ASP A 81 12.47 -6.68 -12.13
CA ASP A 81 13.04 -7.16 -13.40
C ASP A 81 12.26 -8.38 -13.89
N MET A 82 11.77 -8.33 -15.13
CA MET A 82 10.85 -9.33 -15.67
C MET A 82 11.51 -10.69 -15.87
N ASP A 83 12.79 -10.74 -16.17
CA ASP A 83 13.51 -12.01 -16.44
C ASP A 83 13.94 -12.70 -15.15
N SER A 84 14.48 -11.92 -14.20
CA SER A 84 15.04 -12.45 -12.97
C SER A 84 14.06 -12.47 -11.79
N GLY A 85 12.96 -11.71 -11.87
CA GLY A 85 12.03 -11.50 -10.77
C GLY A 85 12.59 -10.65 -9.62
N VAL A 86 13.80 -10.13 -9.75
CA VAL A 86 14.48 -9.38 -8.70
C VAL A 86 13.89 -7.97 -8.59
N ALA A 87 13.51 -7.56 -7.38
CA ALA A 87 13.02 -6.20 -7.15
C ALA A 87 14.17 -5.18 -7.32
N LYS A 88 13.93 -4.17 -8.16
CA LYS A 88 14.82 -3.02 -8.30
C LYS A 88 14.53 -1.98 -7.22
N TRP A 89 13.26 -1.78 -6.91
CA TRP A 89 12.81 -0.95 -5.81
C TRP A 89 11.43 -1.38 -5.31
N GLY A 90 11.11 -0.97 -4.09
CA GLY A 90 9.79 -1.08 -3.48
C GLY A 90 9.51 0.11 -2.59
N TYR A 91 8.25 0.52 -2.51
CA TYR A 91 7.81 1.62 -1.68
C TYR A 91 6.52 1.24 -0.96
N GLN A 92 6.56 1.19 0.39
CA GLN A 92 5.39 0.92 1.21
C GLN A 92 4.60 2.21 1.43
N MET A 93 3.39 2.27 0.90
CA MET A 93 2.54 3.47 0.92
C MET A 93 1.83 3.67 2.26
N THR A 94 1.41 2.57 2.90
CA THR A 94 0.73 2.59 4.20
C THR A 94 1.41 1.60 5.15
N PRO A 95 2.51 1.99 5.85
CA PRO A 95 3.11 1.16 6.89
C PRO A 95 2.11 0.85 7.99
N HIS A 96 2.06 -0.40 8.47
CA HIS A 96 1.09 -0.85 9.48
C HIS A 96 -0.33 -0.45 9.12
N ASP A 97 -0.78 -0.90 7.94
CA ASP A 97 -2.14 -0.59 7.49
C ASP A 97 -3.19 -1.11 8.47
N GLU A 98 -4.09 -0.23 8.86
CA GLU A 98 -5.14 -0.46 9.85
C GLU A 98 -6.54 -0.42 9.22
N TRP A 99 -6.62 -0.12 7.90
CA TRP A 99 -7.86 0.32 7.25
C TRP A 99 -8.22 -0.48 5.99
N ASP A 100 -7.38 -1.46 5.60
CA ASP A 100 -7.52 -2.22 4.35
C ASP A 100 -7.34 -1.35 3.10
N TYR A 101 -6.31 -0.52 3.09
CA TYR A 101 -6.00 0.35 1.95
C TYR A 101 -5.16 -0.33 0.88
N ASP A 102 -5.55 -1.51 0.43
CA ASP A 102 -4.83 -2.29 -0.58
C ASP A 102 -4.08 -1.45 -1.63
N GLY A 103 -2.79 -1.66 -1.75
CA GLY A 103 -1.92 -0.93 -2.67
C GLY A 103 -1.92 -1.49 -4.09
N ILE A 104 -3.04 -2.03 -4.57
CA ILE A 104 -3.12 -2.87 -5.78
C ILE A 104 -3.61 -2.13 -7.03
N ASN A 105 -4.00 -0.88 -6.90
CA ASN A 105 -4.48 -0.11 -8.05
C ASN A 105 -3.40 -0.04 -9.14
N GLU A 106 -3.80 0.29 -10.36
CA GLU A 106 -2.87 0.36 -11.49
C GLU A 106 -1.76 1.39 -11.28
N VAL A 107 -0.61 1.08 -11.84
CA VAL A 107 0.49 2.02 -12.01
C VAL A 107 0.49 2.52 -13.46
N ILE A 108 0.38 3.82 -13.68
CA ILE A 108 0.41 4.43 -14.99
C ILE A 108 1.82 4.98 -15.25
N LEU A 109 2.45 4.48 -16.32
CA LEU A 109 3.74 4.98 -16.75
C LEU A 109 3.55 6.14 -17.73
N PHE A 110 4.30 7.23 -17.53
CA PHE A 110 4.29 8.36 -18.43
C PHE A 110 5.66 9.03 -18.54
N ASP A 111 5.92 9.62 -19.70
CA ASP A 111 7.19 10.30 -19.96
C ASP A 111 7.04 11.81 -19.83
N LYS A 112 7.99 12.46 -19.16
CA LYS A 112 8.09 13.91 -19.06
C LYS A 112 9.55 14.33 -18.90
N GLY A 113 10.00 15.27 -19.74
CA GLY A 113 11.38 15.82 -19.64
C GLY A 113 12.47 14.77 -19.79
N GLY A 114 12.30 13.77 -20.65
CA GLY A 114 13.26 12.69 -20.89
C GLY A 114 13.36 11.64 -19.76
N LYS A 115 12.44 11.68 -18.80
CA LYS A 115 12.34 10.70 -17.71
C LYS A 115 11.00 10.00 -17.76
N THR A 116 10.98 8.74 -17.34
CA THR A 116 9.74 7.98 -17.12
C THR A 116 9.35 8.03 -15.65
N TYR A 117 8.10 8.30 -15.43
CA TYR A 117 7.47 8.32 -14.11
C TYR A 117 6.44 7.20 -13.98
N ALA A 118 6.29 6.70 -12.77
CA ALA A 118 5.24 5.78 -12.37
C ALA A 118 4.27 6.53 -11.46
N TRP A 119 3.03 6.68 -11.90
CA TRP A 119 1.97 7.31 -11.13
C TRP A 119 1.00 6.24 -10.60
N HIS A 120 0.61 6.38 -9.35
CA HIS A 120 -0.29 5.46 -8.65
C HIS A 120 -1.26 6.23 -7.76
N HIS A 121 -2.56 6.04 -7.97
CA HIS A 121 -3.60 6.50 -7.06
C HIS A 121 -3.99 5.36 -6.14
N ASP A 122 -3.56 5.46 -4.88
CA ASP A 122 -3.76 4.42 -3.89
C ASP A 122 -5.14 4.52 -3.19
N ARG A 123 -5.66 3.42 -2.66
CA ARG A 123 -6.88 3.42 -1.84
C ARG A 123 -6.78 4.37 -0.67
N ASN A 124 -5.61 4.56 -0.10
CA ASN A 124 -5.35 5.42 1.05
C ASN A 124 -5.63 6.92 0.82
N GLY A 125 -5.98 7.30 -0.41
CA GLY A 125 -6.36 8.66 -0.75
C GLY A 125 -5.22 9.59 -1.11
N PHE A 126 -4.04 9.03 -1.36
CA PHE A 126 -2.90 9.76 -1.93
C PHE A 126 -2.62 9.28 -3.36
N ALA A 127 -2.26 10.21 -4.22
CA ALA A 127 -1.67 9.92 -5.51
C ALA A 127 -0.16 10.10 -5.43
N TYR A 128 0.56 9.04 -5.74
CA TYR A 128 2.01 8.99 -5.68
C TYR A 128 2.60 9.10 -7.08
N THR A 129 3.71 9.81 -7.21
CA THR A 129 4.52 9.85 -8.41
C THR A 129 5.95 9.46 -8.07
N PHE A 130 6.47 8.44 -8.73
CA PHE A 130 7.83 7.95 -8.56
C PHE A 130 8.64 8.14 -9.83
N ASN A 131 9.95 8.30 -9.70
CA ASN A 131 10.84 8.02 -10.80
C ASN A 131 10.80 6.51 -11.09
N ALA A 132 10.36 6.11 -12.28
CA ALA A 132 10.13 4.70 -12.59
C ALA A 132 11.40 3.85 -12.52
N ALA A 133 12.58 4.43 -12.83
CA ALA A 133 13.83 3.69 -12.86
C ALA A 133 14.36 3.30 -11.48
N ASN A 134 14.12 4.13 -10.45
CA ASN A 134 14.75 3.96 -9.13
C ASN A 134 13.78 4.09 -7.94
N GLY A 135 12.49 4.35 -8.17
CA GLY A 135 11.46 4.45 -7.16
C GLY A 135 11.53 5.70 -6.27
N SER A 136 12.40 6.67 -6.57
CA SER A 136 12.43 7.91 -5.78
C SER A 136 11.09 8.63 -5.84
N LEU A 137 10.56 8.99 -4.67
CA LEU A 137 9.29 9.70 -4.54
C LEU A 137 9.45 11.13 -5.07
N VAL A 138 8.61 11.50 -6.03
CA VAL A 138 8.60 12.83 -6.67
C VAL A 138 7.45 13.67 -6.13
N ALA A 139 6.30 13.06 -5.91
CA ALA A 139 5.14 13.70 -5.31
C ALA A 139 4.27 12.66 -4.58
N ALA A 140 3.59 13.10 -3.53
CA ALA A 140 2.55 12.36 -2.84
C ALA A 140 1.49 13.37 -2.37
N GLU A 141 0.37 13.43 -3.09
CA GLU A 141 -0.66 14.45 -2.91
C GLU A 141 -1.98 13.80 -2.50
N LYS A 142 -2.68 14.41 -1.54
CA LYS A 142 -4.06 14.02 -1.27
C LYS A 142 -4.92 14.26 -2.51
N VAL A 143 -5.67 13.23 -2.92
CA VAL A 143 -6.59 13.34 -4.07
C VAL A 143 -7.82 14.19 -3.74
N HIS A 144 -8.16 14.31 -2.46
CA HIS A 144 -9.27 15.12 -1.99
C HIS A 144 -9.08 15.55 -0.51
N PRO A 145 -9.52 16.76 -0.13
CA PRO A 145 -9.39 17.25 1.26
C PRO A 145 -10.09 16.41 2.33
N PHE A 146 -11.09 15.57 1.98
CA PHE A 146 -11.79 14.73 2.96
C PHE A 146 -10.92 13.60 3.55
N VAL A 147 -9.82 13.24 2.90
CA VAL A 147 -8.86 12.25 3.43
C VAL A 147 -8.33 12.70 4.78
N ASN A 148 -8.61 11.94 5.84
CA ASN A 148 -8.36 12.37 7.22
C ASN A 148 -7.54 11.39 8.08
N TRP A 149 -7.10 10.25 7.55
CA TRP A 149 -6.26 9.32 8.32
C TRP A 149 -4.81 9.79 8.46
N ALA A 150 -4.35 10.62 7.53
CA ALA A 150 -3.02 11.23 7.55
C ALA A 150 -3.09 12.67 7.05
N THR A 151 -2.20 13.52 7.52
CA THR A 151 -2.13 14.94 7.09
C THR A 151 -1.42 15.10 5.75
N SER A 152 -0.34 14.35 5.54
CA SER A 152 0.52 14.41 4.36
C SER A 152 1.42 13.18 4.32
N VAL A 153 2.20 13.05 3.27
CA VAL A 153 3.38 12.17 3.24
C VAL A 153 4.63 13.03 3.39
N ASP A 154 5.49 12.71 4.33
CA ASP A 154 6.78 13.37 4.46
C ASP A 154 7.66 13.01 3.26
N MET A 155 7.98 13.98 2.42
CA MET A 155 8.68 13.75 1.16
C MET A 155 10.12 13.29 1.33
N LYS A 156 10.73 13.50 2.49
CA LYS A 156 12.11 13.08 2.78
C LYS A 156 12.17 11.61 3.21
N SER A 157 11.29 11.21 4.10
CA SER A 157 11.23 9.82 4.61
C SER A 157 10.29 8.93 3.80
N GLY A 158 9.35 9.50 3.05
CA GLY A 158 8.28 8.78 2.36
C GLY A 158 7.22 8.21 3.31
N ILE A 159 7.14 8.68 4.55
CA ILE A 159 6.23 8.12 5.57
C ILE A 159 4.99 9.01 5.70
N PRO A 160 3.77 8.43 5.60
CA PRO A 160 2.54 9.15 5.91
C PRO A 160 2.52 9.66 7.35
N GLN A 161 2.10 10.90 7.53
CA GLN A 161 1.94 11.55 8.84
C GLN A 161 0.55 11.23 9.39
N LYS A 162 0.42 10.05 9.99
CA LYS A 162 -0.85 9.49 10.51
C LYS A 162 -1.44 10.39 11.60
N LEU A 163 -2.77 10.46 11.64
CA LEU A 163 -3.51 11.10 12.72
C LEU A 163 -3.97 10.05 13.74
N ALA A 164 -3.65 10.26 15.00
CA ALA A 164 -4.01 9.35 16.08
C ALA A 164 -5.53 9.09 16.18
N THR A 165 -6.34 10.06 15.78
CA THR A 165 -7.82 9.95 15.77
C THR A 165 -8.35 8.95 14.74
N ALA A 166 -7.55 8.59 13.73
CA ALA A 166 -7.90 7.61 12.72
C ALA A 166 -7.31 6.22 13.00
N SER A 167 -6.36 6.13 13.95
CA SER A 167 -5.74 4.85 14.32
C SER A 167 -6.74 3.93 14.99
N THR A 168 -6.67 2.64 14.70
CA THR A 168 -7.57 1.61 15.23
C THR A 168 -6.81 0.67 16.17
N HIS A 169 -7.48 0.14 17.16
CA HIS A 169 -7.01 -0.94 18.01
C HIS A 169 -8.18 -1.61 18.74
N GLN A 170 -7.95 -2.76 19.35
CA GLN A 170 -9.01 -3.65 19.84
C GLN A 170 -10.05 -2.99 20.76
N ASP A 171 -9.64 -2.03 21.58
CA ASP A 171 -10.54 -1.35 22.54
C ASP A 171 -10.88 0.08 22.12
N TYR A 172 -10.66 0.41 20.83
CA TYR A 172 -10.90 1.75 20.32
C TYR A 172 -11.52 1.75 18.92
N ASN A 173 -12.69 2.35 18.81
CA ASN A 173 -13.42 2.50 17.56
C ASN A 173 -13.05 3.81 16.89
N ALA A 174 -12.33 3.75 15.78
CA ALA A 174 -12.07 4.92 14.95
C ALA A 174 -13.30 5.25 14.10
N LYS A 175 -13.90 6.41 14.36
CA LYS A 175 -15.15 6.84 13.69
C LYS A 175 -14.88 7.83 12.57
N GLY A 176 -15.60 7.65 11.46
CA GLY A 176 -15.55 8.59 10.34
C GLY A 176 -14.18 8.69 9.69
N VAL A 177 -13.45 7.59 9.60
CA VAL A 177 -12.16 7.53 8.90
C VAL A 177 -12.40 7.60 7.40
N CYS A 178 -11.74 8.51 6.75
CA CYS A 178 -11.86 8.78 5.33
C CYS A 178 -10.49 8.65 4.62
N PRO A 179 -10.41 7.87 3.56
CA PRO A 179 -11.48 7.09 2.95
C PRO A 179 -11.84 5.84 3.78
N ALA A 180 -12.99 5.23 3.45
CA ALA A 180 -13.34 3.88 3.89
C ALA A 180 -12.39 2.83 3.28
N ALA A 181 -12.54 1.56 3.65
CA ALA A 181 -11.77 0.44 3.09
C ALA A 181 -11.85 0.33 1.56
N LEU A 182 -12.96 0.74 0.96
CA LEU A 182 -13.06 0.86 -0.51
C LEU A 182 -12.05 1.85 -1.12
N GLY A 183 -11.41 2.66 -0.29
CA GLY A 183 -10.46 3.67 -0.73
C GLY A 183 -11.11 4.84 -1.46
N THR A 184 -10.31 5.83 -1.80
CA THR A 184 -10.72 6.89 -2.74
C THR A 184 -10.85 6.37 -4.17
N LYS A 185 -10.20 5.25 -4.48
CA LYS A 185 -10.25 4.52 -5.73
C LYS A 185 -10.00 3.03 -5.44
N ASP A 186 -10.64 2.18 -6.16
CA ASP A 186 -10.39 0.74 -6.19
C ASP A 186 -10.04 0.29 -7.61
N GLN A 187 -10.73 -0.69 -8.15
CA GLN A 187 -10.46 -1.28 -9.47
C GLN A 187 -10.93 -0.42 -10.66
N GLN A 188 -11.68 0.64 -10.43
CA GLN A 188 -12.12 1.54 -11.48
C GLN A 188 -10.89 2.17 -12.17
N PRO A 189 -10.74 2.05 -13.50
CA PRO A 189 -9.52 2.45 -14.19
C PRO A 189 -9.31 3.96 -14.18
N ALA A 190 -8.06 4.39 -14.01
CA ALA A 190 -7.60 5.73 -14.29
C ALA A 190 -6.94 5.79 -15.68
N ALA A 191 -6.70 6.99 -16.20
CA ALA A 191 -6.06 7.20 -17.48
C ALA A 191 -5.17 8.43 -17.48
N TYR A 192 -4.12 8.36 -18.28
CA TYR A 192 -3.26 9.51 -18.60
C TYR A 192 -3.53 10.00 -20.02
N SER A 193 -3.68 11.29 -20.21
CA SER A 193 -3.75 11.90 -21.53
C SER A 193 -2.45 12.64 -21.86
N PRO A 194 -1.63 12.18 -22.79
CA PRO A 194 -0.42 12.91 -23.21
C PRO A 194 -0.74 14.23 -23.93
N LYS A 195 -1.96 14.39 -24.43
CA LYS A 195 -2.40 15.65 -25.07
C LYS A 195 -2.63 16.77 -24.07
N THR A 196 -3.18 16.43 -22.91
CA THR A 196 -3.48 17.42 -21.85
C THR A 196 -2.43 17.43 -20.75
N GLY A 197 -1.63 16.38 -20.62
CA GLY A 197 -0.68 16.18 -19.51
C GLY A 197 -1.37 15.87 -18.19
N LEU A 198 -2.63 15.43 -18.20
CA LEU A 198 -3.45 15.21 -17.00
C LEU A 198 -3.71 13.73 -16.76
N MET A 199 -3.78 13.36 -15.48
CA MET A 199 -4.34 12.11 -15.00
C MET A 199 -5.84 12.27 -14.76
N TYR A 200 -6.63 11.30 -15.20
CA TYR A 200 -8.07 11.22 -14.98
C TYR A 200 -8.34 9.99 -14.13
N SER A 201 -8.86 10.19 -12.94
CA SER A 201 -9.08 9.11 -11.99
C SER A 201 -10.47 9.24 -11.36
N PRO A 202 -11.27 8.16 -11.31
CA PRO A 202 -12.52 8.18 -10.58
C PRO A 202 -12.25 8.31 -9.08
N LEU A 203 -13.21 8.87 -8.34
CA LEU A 203 -13.07 9.13 -6.92
C LEU A 203 -14.28 8.61 -6.15
N ASN A 204 -14.05 7.70 -5.23
CA ASN A 204 -15.02 7.32 -4.20
C ASN A 204 -14.94 8.31 -3.04
N HIS A 205 -16.09 8.67 -2.47
CA HIS A 205 -16.18 9.62 -1.37
C HIS A 205 -16.99 9.00 -0.23
N VAL A 206 -16.42 7.99 0.42
CA VAL A 206 -17.04 7.22 1.50
C VAL A 206 -16.10 7.19 2.68
N CYS A 207 -16.66 7.35 3.89
CA CYS A 207 -15.96 7.21 5.16
C CYS A 207 -16.53 6.01 5.94
N MET A 208 -15.78 5.51 6.92
CA MET A 208 -16.14 4.29 7.63
C MET A 208 -15.77 4.37 9.11
N THR A 209 -16.50 3.65 9.94
CA THR A 209 -16.15 3.39 11.33
C THR A 209 -15.53 2.00 11.42
N TYR A 210 -14.37 1.91 12.04
CA TYR A 210 -13.63 0.68 12.28
C TYR A 210 -13.71 0.31 13.76
N GLU A 211 -14.09 -0.93 14.01
CA GLU A 211 -14.19 -1.51 15.34
C GLU A 211 -13.44 -2.85 15.36
N PRO A 212 -12.13 -2.81 15.63
CA PRO A 212 -11.33 -4.03 15.75
C PRO A 212 -11.81 -4.92 16.89
N VAL A 213 -11.89 -6.21 16.63
CA VAL A 213 -12.34 -7.21 17.61
C VAL A 213 -11.35 -8.35 17.71
N GLU A 214 -11.28 -8.99 18.88
CA GLU A 214 -10.54 -10.24 19.01
C GLU A 214 -11.19 -11.31 18.14
N SER A 215 -10.38 -11.95 17.31
CA SER A 215 -10.84 -13.05 16.46
C SER A 215 -9.75 -14.09 16.28
N LYS A 216 -10.18 -15.35 16.15
CA LYS A 216 -9.27 -16.48 15.91
C LYS A 216 -9.28 -16.84 14.44
N TYR A 217 -8.10 -17.12 13.90
CA TYR A 217 -7.99 -17.69 12.57
C TYR A 217 -8.60 -19.10 12.53
N THR A 218 -9.42 -19.33 11.52
CA THR A 218 -9.93 -20.68 11.17
C THR A 218 -9.70 -20.90 9.69
N ALA A 219 -8.96 -21.94 9.35
CA ALA A 219 -8.63 -22.26 7.97
C ALA A 219 -9.90 -22.41 7.11
N GLY A 220 -9.92 -21.76 5.94
CA GLY A 220 -11.05 -21.78 5.02
C GLY A 220 -12.19 -20.82 5.38
N GLN A 221 -12.06 -20.04 6.45
CA GLN A 221 -13.03 -18.99 6.80
C GLN A 221 -12.42 -17.59 6.64
N PRO A 222 -13.22 -16.57 6.27
CA PRO A 222 -12.76 -15.19 6.29
C PRO A 222 -12.27 -14.79 7.69
N TRP A 223 -11.10 -14.14 7.74
CA TRP A 223 -10.55 -13.63 8.99
C TRP A 223 -10.37 -12.11 8.91
N VAL A 224 -11.43 -11.38 9.19
CA VAL A 224 -11.47 -9.91 9.13
C VAL A 224 -10.97 -9.29 10.43
N GLY A 225 -11.46 -9.72 11.58
CA GLY A 225 -11.06 -9.21 12.89
C GLY A 225 -11.56 -7.79 13.18
N ALA A 226 -12.65 -7.37 12.54
CA ALA A 226 -13.27 -6.07 12.76
C ALA A 226 -14.76 -6.10 12.40
N THR A 227 -15.54 -5.25 13.08
CA THR A 227 -16.87 -4.84 12.66
C THR A 227 -16.77 -3.52 11.89
N LEU A 228 -17.53 -3.38 10.83
CA LEU A 228 -17.41 -2.29 9.87
C LEU A 228 -18.76 -1.62 9.66
N THR A 229 -18.77 -0.29 9.69
CA THR A 229 -19.97 0.52 9.42
C THR A 229 -19.62 1.68 8.49
N MET A 230 -20.27 1.71 7.33
CA MET A 230 -20.15 2.78 6.31
C MET A 230 -21.38 3.68 6.34
#